data_6c03ca25e83dab496093b9736b87376d
#
_entry.id   6c03ca25e83dab496093b9736b87376d
#
_cell.length_a   1.000
_cell.length_b   1.000
_cell.length_c   1.000
_cell.angle_alpha   90.00
_cell.angle_beta   90.00
_cell.angle_gamma   90.00
#
_symmetry.space_group_name_H-M   'P 1'
#
loop_
_entity.id
_entity.type
_entity.pdbx_description
1 polymer ?
#
loop_
_entity_poly.entity_id
_entity_poly.type
_entity_poly.pdbx_seq_one_letter_code
_entity_poly.pdbx_strand_id
1 'polypeptide(L)'
;LLGEVASCSDRIACRERPGEGLRFSLLRNGEPTGISFRAVPTGHEFSSLLLAVLNADGQGKNFPDRSVCDRVRALNGPIRLTTYVSLTCTNCPDVVQALNAMATLNPGVEHETVDGAIHQAEVAALNVQGVPSVFADGELLHVGRGDFGELLAKLEARYGIDAAGIEAVERRFDVVVLGGGPAGV
;
A
#
# COMPACT_ATOMS: atom_id res chain seq x y z
N LEU A 1 16.24 14.17 0.14
CA LEU A 1 15.02 13.65 -0.46
C LEU A 1 13.75 14.25 0.18
N LEU A 2 13.45 13.99 1.47
CA LEU A 2 12.19 14.46 2.09
C LEU A 2 12.10 16.00 2.12
N GLY A 3 13.19 16.69 2.42
CA GLY A 3 13.26 18.15 2.36
C GLY A 3 13.02 18.70 0.95
N GLU A 4 13.53 18.03 -0.08
CA GLU A 4 13.29 18.39 -1.48
C GLU A 4 11.83 18.20 -1.87
N VAL A 5 11.22 17.08 -1.46
CA VAL A 5 9.78 16.85 -1.68
C VAL A 5 8.95 17.91 -0.95
N ALA A 6 9.31 18.27 0.28
CA ALA A 6 8.62 19.30 1.04
C ALA A 6 8.77 20.68 0.37
N SER A 7 9.92 20.98 -0.27
CA SER A 7 10.14 22.25 -0.95
C SER A 7 9.30 22.44 -2.23
N CYS A 8 8.70 21.36 -2.75
CA CYS A 8 7.86 21.43 -3.95
C CYS A 8 6.46 22.03 -3.69
N SER A 9 6.04 22.17 -2.43
CA SER A 9 4.73 22.73 -2.08
C SER A 9 4.71 23.26 -0.66
N ASP A 10 4.08 24.41 -0.47
CA ASP A 10 3.81 25.01 0.85
C ASP A 10 2.82 24.20 1.71
N ARG A 11 2.17 23.21 1.11
CA ARG A 11 1.27 22.26 1.80
C ARG A 11 2.00 21.04 2.38
N ILE A 12 3.28 20.87 2.05
CA ILE A 12 4.09 19.72 2.53
C ILE A 12 5.11 20.26 3.53
N ALA A 13 5.10 19.70 4.73
CA ALA A 13 6.08 20.03 5.76
C ALA A 13 6.80 18.76 6.24
N CYS A 14 8.12 18.82 6.33
CA CYS A 14 8.93 17.78 6.94
C CYS A 14 9.26 18.18 8.39
N ARG A 15 9.03 17.27 9.34
CA ARG A 15 9.35 17.47 10.76
C ARG A 15 10.21 16.32 11.22
N GLU A 16 11.37 16.67 11.79
CA GLU A 16 12.25 15.70 12.41
C GLU A 16 11.80 15.43 13.85
N ARG A 17 11.91 14.18 14.27
CA ARG A 17 11.71 13.74 15.65
C ARG A 17 12.91 12.93 16.10
N PRO A 18 13.35 13.05 17.36
CA PRO A 18 14.34 12.15 17.93
C PRO A 18 13.83 10.69 17.84
N GLY A 19 14.72 9.79 17.42
CA GLY A 19 14.39 8.36 17.28
C GLY A 19 15.62 7.57 16.84
N GLU A 20 15.52 6.25 16.88
CA GLU A 20 16.57 5.37 16.41
C GLU A 20 16.27 4.91 14.97
N GLY A 21 17.32 4.88 14.14
CA GLY A 21 17.26 4.39 12.78
C GLY A 21 16.54 5.31 11.80
N LEU A 22 16.44 4.84 10.57
CA LEU A 22 15.78 5.53 9.47
C LEU A 22 14.31 5.12 9.41
N ARG A 23 13.42 6.01 9.79
CA ARG A 23 11.97 5.82 9.67
C ARG A 23 11.27 7.15 9.49
N PHE A 24 10.27 7.19 8.62
CA PHE A 24 9.31 8.31 8.59
C PHE A 24 7.90 7.80 8.32
N SER A 25 6.92 8.61 8.68
CA SER A 25 5.49 8.33 8.47
C SER A 25 4.83 9.52 7.80
N LEU A 26 3.82 9.25 7.00
CA LEU A 26 2.99 10.29 6.40
C LEU A 26 1.85 10.65 7.34
N LEU A 27 1.68 11.97 7.54
CA LEU A 27 0.59 12.53 8.32
C LEU A 27 -0.26 13.41 7.42
N ARG A 28 -1.56 13.39 7.63
CA ARG A 28 -2.51 14.33 7.04
C ARG A 28 -3.07 15.23 8.13
N ASN A 29 -2.82 16.54 8.05
CA ASN A 29 -3.26 17.50 9.07
C ASN A 29 -2.84 17.13 10.51
N GLY A 30 -1.71 16.45 10.65
CA GLY A 30 -1.18 15.99 11.94
C GLY A 30 -1.61 14.57 12.34
N GLU A 31 -2.60 13.96 11.67
CA GLU A 31 -3.08 12.61 11.93
C GLU A 31 -2.37 11.57 11.05
N PRO A 32 -2.07 10.37 11.59
CA PRO A 32 -1.46 9.29 10.82
C PRO A 32 -2.32 8.86 9.63
N THR A 33 -1.68 8.62 8.48
CA THR A 33 -2.33 8.03 7.30
C THR A 33 -2.26 6.50 7.26
N GLY A 34 -1.60 5.88 8.24
CA GLY A 34 -1.27 4.45 8.22
C GLY A 34 -0.04 4.11 7.38
N ILE A 35 0.58 5.07 6.69
CA ILE A 35 1.71 4.82 5.78
C ILE A 35 3.02 5.22 6.44
N SER A 36 3.99 4.30 6.43
CA SER A 36 5.34 4.54 6.91
C SER A 36 6.41 3.86 6.05
N PHE A 37 7.64 4.36 6.16
CA PHE A 37 8.80 3.86 5.44
C PHE A 37 9.99 3.70 6.39
N ARG A 38 10.62 2.54 6.36
CA ARG A 38 11.97 2.28 6.86
C ARG A 38 12.92 2.11 5.67
N ALA A 39 12.96 3.14 4.87
CA ALA A 39 13.70 3.22 3.61
C ALA A 39 14.00 4.67 3.27
N VAL A 40 14.97 4.92 2.39
CA VAL A 40 15.06 6.14 1.60
C VAL A 40 14.44 5.83 0.24
N PRO A 41 13.15 6.10 0.00
CA PRO A 41 12.43 5.67 -1.19
C PRO A 41 12.93 6.42 -2.44
N THR A 42 14.05 5.95 -2.97
CA THR A 42 14.67 6.36 -4.23
C THR A 42 14.46 5.26 -5.28
N GLY A 43 15.08 5.41 -6.44
CA GLY A 43 14.93 4.45 -7.51
C GLY A 43 13.47 4.24 -7.90
N HIS A 44 13.04 2.99 -7.99
CA HIS A 44 11.67 2.67 -8.36
C HIS A 44 10.63 3.04 -7.29
N GLU A 45 11.02 3.06 -6.00
CA GLU A 45 10.12 3.41 -4.90
C GLU A 45 9.89 4.92 -4.74
N PHE A 46 10.58 5.77 -5.50
CA PHE A 46 10.31 7.21 -5.48
C PHE A 46 8.88 7.54 -5.92
N SER A 47 8.37 6.82 -6.93
CA SER A 47 6.98 6.95 -7.35
C SER A 47 5.98 6.56 -6.27
N SER A 48 6.31 5.54 -5.45
CA SER A 48 5.47 5.11 -4.33
C SER A 48 5.37 6.18 -3.25
N LEU A 49 6.48 6.87 -2.94
CA LEU A 49 6.46 8.01 -2.04
C LEU A 49 5.60 9.16 -2.57
N LEU A 50 5.81 9.55 -3.83
CA LEU A 50 5.05 10.66 -4.43
C LEU A 50 3.55 10.38 -4.47
N LEU A 51 3.15 9.17 -4.87
CA LEU A 51 1.75 8.78 -4.88
C LEU A 51 1.15 8.71 -3.47
N ALA A 52 1.90 8.24 -2.48
CA ALA A 52 1.44 8.23 -1.10
C ALA A 52 1.17 9.65 -0.59
N VAL A 53 2.04 10.62 -0.91
CA VAL A 53 1.83 12.03 -0.56
C VAL A 53 0.61 12.61 -1.29
N LEU A 54 0.48 12.37 -2.61
CA LEU A 54 -0.63 12.87 -3.41
C LEU A 54 -1.98 12.26 -3.00
N ASN A 55 -1.98 11.02 -2.55
CA ASN A 55 -3.18 10.28 -2.18
C ASN A 55 -3.53 10.37 -0.68
N ALA A 56 -2.72 11.09 0.11
CA ALA A 56 -2.89 11.16 1.56
C ALA A 56 -4.27 11.68 2.02
N ASP A 57 -5.00 12.38 1.14
CA ASP A 57 -6.35 12.88 1.42
C ASP A 57 -7.48 11.88 1.09
N GLY A 58 -7.15 10.71 0.57
CA GLY A 58 -8.12 9.69 0.16
C GLY A 58 -8.86 10.01 -1.16
N GLN A 59 -8.45 11.06 -1.88
CA GLN A 59 -9.06 11.52 -3.13
C GLN A 59 -8.10 11.45 -4.33
N GLY A 60 -7.01 10.73 -4.18
CA GLY A 60 -5.96 10.63 -5.18
C GLY A 60 -6.40 9.98 -6.51
N LYS A 61 -5.51 10.05 -7.50
CA LYS A 61 -5.84 9.66 -8.87
C LYS A 61 -5.75 8.16 -9.13
N ASN A 62 -5.01 7.39 -8.44
CA ASN A 62 -4.76 5.98 -8.76
C ASN A 62 -5.53 5.01 -7.87
N PHE A 63 -6.68 5.45 -7.35
CA PHE A 63 -7.59 4.55 -6.65
C PHE A 63 -8.41 3.72 -7.65
N PRO A 64 -8.73 2.47 -7.30
CA PRO A 64 -9.63 1.65 -8.10
C PRO A 64 -11.06 2.20 -8.07
N ASP A 65 -11.96 1.53 -8.78
CA ASP A 65 -13.37 1.86 -8.78
C ASP A 65 -13.97 1.92 -7.38
N ARG A 66 -15.02 2.72 -7.20
CA ARG A 66 -15.69 2.95 -5.92
C ARG A 66 -16.05 1.64 -5.20
N SER A 67 -16.56 0.65 -5.93
CA SER A 67 -16.94 -0.66 -5.37
C SER A 67 -15.74 -1.39 -4.74
N VAL A 68 -14.56 -1.28 -5.33
CA VAL A 68 -13.32 -1.85 -4.79
C VAL A 68 -12.84 -1.06 -3.57
N CYS A 69 -12.93 0.29 -3.63
CA CYS A 69 -12.62 1.14 -2.49
C CYS A 69 -13.53 0.85 -1.29
N ASP A 70 -14.82 0.59 -1.53
CA ASP A 70 -15.78 0.28 -0.46
C ASP A 70 -15.47 -1.08 0.20
N ARG A 71 -14.99 -2.07 -0.57
CA ARG A 71 -14.47 -3.34 -0.01
C ARG A 71 -13.25 -3.12 0.88
N VAL A 72 -12.31 -2.25 0.49
CA VAL A 72 -11.16 -1.90 1.33
C VAL A 72 -11.62 -1.26 2.64
N ARG A 73 -12.58 -0.31 2.58
CA ARG A 73 -13.14 0.34 3.78
C ARG A 73 -13.84 -0.64 4.72
N ALA A 74 -14.37 -1.72 4.16
CA ALA A 74 -15.09 -2.77 4.90
C ALA A 74 -14.16 -3.85 5.49
N LEU A 75 -12.85 -3.86 5.19
CA LEU A 75 -11.90 -4.79 5.81
C LEU A 75 -11.93 -4.64 7.33
N ASN A 76 -12.04 -5.76 8.02
CA ASN A 76 -11.94 -5.80 9.48
C ASN A 76 -10.49 -5.57 9.92
N GLY A 77 -10.27 -4.62 10.82
CA GLY A 77 -8.95 -4.29 11.39
C GLY A 77 -8.86 -4.59 12.88
N PRO A 78 -7.71 -4.33 13.48
CA PRO A 78 -6.52 -3.71 12.90
C PRO A 78 -5.69 -4.66 12.04
N ILE A 79 -5.11 -4.16 10.97
CA ILE A 79 -4.25 -4.90 10.03
C ILE A 79 -2.89 -4.18 9.95
N ARG A 80 -1.80 -4.89 10.23
CA ARG A 80 -0.44 -4.36 10.10
C ARG A 80 0.30 -5.08 8.99
N LEU A 81 0.63 -4.32 7.95
CA LEU A 81 1.34 -4.81 6.77
C LEU A 81 2.77 -4.30 6.75
N THR A 82 3.71 -5.19 6.47
CA THR A 82 5.12 -4.84 6.23
C THR A 82 5.53 -5.40 4.89
N THR A 83 6.02 -4.54 3.99
CA THR A 83 6.52 -4.95 2.69
C THR A 83 8.02 -4.76 2.60
N TYR A 84 8.76 -5.85 2.46
CA TYR A 84 10.19 -5.81 2.16
C TYR A 84 10.40 -5.62 0.67
N VAL A 85 11.19 -4.60 0.33
CA VAL A 85 11.47 -4.19 -1.06
C VAL A 85 12.96 -4.09 -1.34
N SER A 86 13.31 -4.00 -2.62
CA SER A 86 14.59 -3.50 -3.10
C SER A 86 14.33 -2.26 -3.95
N LEU A 87 15.13 -1.21 -3.78
CA LEU A 87 14.98 0.03 -4.54
C LEU A 87 15.22 -0.14 -6.05
N THR A 88 15.81 -1.26 -6.46
CA THR A 88 16.03 -1.63 -7.87
C THR A 88 14.98 -2.61 -8.41
N CYS A 89 14.03 -3.04 -7.59
CA CYS A 89 12.97 -3.96 -7.98
C CYS A 89 11.88 -3.25 -8.80
N THR A 90 11.63 -3.70 -10.01
CA THR A 90 10.64 -3.10 -10.92
C THR A 90 9.19 -3.45 -10.57
N ASN A 91 8.96 -4.55 -9.85
CA ASN A 91 7.61 -5.00 -9.45
C ASN A 91 7.21 -4.54 -8.04
N CYS A 92 8.15 -4.03 -7.24
CA CYS A 92 7.89 -3.60 -5.87
C CYS A 92 6.92 -2.41 -5.79
N PRO A 93 7.01 -1.38 -6.65
CA PRO A 93 6.12 -0.23 -6.59
C PRO A 93 4.64 -0.58 -6.75
N ASP A 94 4.27 -1.52 -7.60
CA ASP A 94 2.87 -1.90 -7.81
C ASP A 94 2.24 -2.41 -6.50
N VAL A 95 2.97 -3.25 -5.76
CA VAL A 95 2.53 -3.79 -4.48
C VAL A 95 2.51 -2.72 -3.39
N VAL A 96 3.58 -1.93 -3.28
CA VAL A 96 3.69 -0.85 -2.28
C VAL A 96 2.58 0.20 -2.47
N GLN A 97 2.33 0.62 -3.71
CA GLN A 97 1.30 1.61 -4.02
C GLN A 97 -0.11 1.09 -3.73
N ALA A 98 -0.39 -0.18 -4.05
CA ALA A 98 -1.66 -0.81 -3.73
C ALA A 98 -1.91 -0.85 -2.21
N LEU A 99 -0.93 -1.27 -1.43
CA LEU A 99 -1.07 -1.36 0.03
C LEU A 99 -1.11 0.03 0.70
N ASN A 100 -0.34 1.01 0.21
CA ASN A 100 -0.45 2.40 0.63
C ASN A 100 -1.85 2.98 0.37
N ALA A 101 -2.44 2.68 -0.79
CA ALA A 101 -3.80 3.10 -1.10
C ALA A 101 -4.83 2.46 -0.15
N MET A 102 -4.66 1.18 0.19
CA MET A 102 -5.52 0.50 1.17
C MET A 102 -5.40 1.14 2.56
N ALA A 103 -4.19 1.45 3.03
CA ALA A 103 -3.97 2.17 4.30
C ALA A 103 -4.62 3.56 4.31
N THR A 104 -4.59 4.27 3.18
CA THR A 104 -5.25 5.57 3.04
C THR A 104 -6.79 5.47 3.09
N LEU A 105 -7.36 4.39 2.55
CA LEU A 105 -8.80 4.16 2.46
C LEU A 105 -9.43 3.62 3.75
N ASN A 106 -8.65 2.85 4.53
CA ASN A 106 -9.13 2.22 5.76
C ASN A 106 -8.18 2.54 6.93
N PRO A 107 -8.62 3.33 7.92
CA PRO A 107 -7.79 3.70 9.07
C PRO A 107 -7.41 2.52 9.97
N GLY A 108 -8.04 1.36 9.80
CA GLY A 108 -7.65 0.11 10.45
C GLY A 108 -6.49 -0.62 9.77
N VAL A 109 -5.98 -0.10 8.64
CA VAL A 109 -4.85 -0.69 7.90
C VAL A 109 -3.62 0.20 8.06
N GLU A 110 -2.52 -0.38 8.53
CA GLU A 110 -1.20 0.24 8.58
C GLU A 110 -0.28 -0.50 7.58
N HIS A 111 0.50 0.26 6.82
CA HIS A 111 1.47 -0.29 5.88
C HIS A 111 2.85 0.35 6.07
N GLU A 112 3.86 -0.48 6.28
CA GLU A 112 5.26 -0.09 6.39
C GLU A 112 6.07 -0.68 5.24
N THR A 113 6.76 0.17 4.48
CA THR A 113 7.71 -0.24 3.43
C THR A 113 9.12 -0.28 4.01
N VAL A 114 9.81 -1.40 3.85
CA VAL A 114 11.14 -1.66 4.42
C VAL A 114 12.14 -1.96 3.31
N ASP A 115 13.23 -1.20 3.26
CA ASP A 115 14.35 -1.53 2.37
C ASP A 115 15.15 -2.72 2.94
N GLY A 116 15.05 -3.86 2.25
CA GLY A 116 15.74 -5.08 2.65
C GLY A 116 17.27 -4.96 2.67
N ALA A 117 17.85 -4.04 1.88
CA ALA A 117 19.29 -3.80 1.87
C ALA A 117 19.78 -3.14 3.16
N ILE A 118 18.95 -2.31 3.81
CA ILE A 118 19.25 -1.66 5.08
C ILE A 118 18.92 -2.59 6.26
N HIS A 119 17.87 -3.41 6.13
CA HIS A 119 17.34 -4.24 7.21
C HIS A 119 17.65 -5.74 7.03
N GLN A 120 18.89 -6.07 6.67
CA GLN A 120 19.33 -7.44 6.34
C GLN A 120 19.08 -8.47 7.47
N ALA A 121 19.21 -8.06 8.73
CA ALA A 121 18.98 -8.95 9.87
C ALA A 121 17.50 -9.39 9.94
N GLU A 122 16.55 -8.50 9.67
CA GLU A 122 15.12 -8.83 9.61
C GLU A 122 14.80 -9.73 8.40
N VAL A 123 15.37 -9.39 7.24
CA VAL A 123 15.25 -10.18 6.00
C VAL A 123 15.71 -11.63 6.24
N ALA A 124 16.85 -11.80 6.91
CA ALA A 124 17.37 -13.13 7.24
C ALA A 124 16.50 -13.86 8.28
N ALA A 125 16.07 -13.17 9.33
CA ALA A 125 15.24 -13.76 10.38
C ALA A 125 13.86 -14.22 9.86
N LEU A 126 13.29 -13.48 8.91
CA LEU A 126 12.00 -13.80 8.27
C LEU A 126 12.15 -14.71 7.05
N ASN A 127 13.38 -15.12 6.71
CA ASN A 127 13.68 -15.95 5.55
C ASN A 127 13.09 -15.39 4.23
N VAL A 128 13.20 -14.08 4.02
CA VAL A 128 12.70 -13.41 2.81
C VAL A 128 13.56 -13.84 1.61
N GLN A 129 12.97 -14.59 0.68
CA GLN A 129 13.66 -15.17 -0.49
C GLN A 129 13.55 -14.30 -1.75
N GLY A 130 12.65 -13.34 -1.77
CA GLY A 130 12.43 -12.48 -2.93
C GLY A 130 11.66 -11.21 -2.55
N VAL A 131 11.63 -10.25 -3.46
CA VAL A 131 10.94 -8.97 -3.26
C VAL A 131 10.01 -8.67 -4.45
N PRO A 132 8.87 -8.00 -4.18
CA PRO A 132 8.36 -7.63 -2.86
C PRO A 132 7.91 -8.84 -2.04
N SER A 133 8.09 -8.80 -0.72
CA SER A 133 7.51 -9.77 0.21
C SER A 133 6.65 -9.03 1.24
N VAL A 134 5.37 -9.36 1.27
CA VAL A 134 4.37 -8.74 2.16
C VAL A 134 4.09 -9.65 3.33
N PHE A 135 4.22 -9.11 4.53
CA PHE A 135 3.84 -9.75 5.78
C PHE A 135 2.62 -9.05 6.36
N ALA A 136 1.69 -9.82 6.90
CA ALA A 136 0.52 -9.34 7.61
C ALA A 136 0.57 -9.86 9.05
N ASP A 137 0.65 -8.95 10.02
CA ASP A 137 0.85 -9.26 11.46
C ASP A 137 2.04 -10.21 11.71
N GLY A 138 3.13 -10.06 10.94
CA GLY A 138 4.34 -10.86 11.04
C GLY A 138 4.33 -12.19 10.28
N GLU A 139 3.22 -12.56 9.63
CA GLU A 139 3.12 -13.77 8.81
C GLU A 139 3.14 -13.45 7.33
N LEU A 140 3.82 -14.27 6.53
CA LEU A 140 3.93 -14.07 5.10
C LEU A 140 2.56 -14.17 4.42
N LEU A 141 2.16 -13.10 3.74
CA LEU A 141 0.90 -12.99 3.00
C LEU A 141 1.10 -13.14 1.48
N HIS A 142 2.14 -12.53 0.93
CA HIS A 142 2.36 -12.47 -0.51
C HIS A 142 3.84 -12.30 -0.85
N VAL A 143 4.27 -12.89 -1.97
CA VAL A 143 5.62 -12.73 -2.53
C VAL A 143 5.53 -12.49 -4.02
N GLY A 144 6.35 -11.57 -4.51
CA GLY A 144 6.48 -11.26 -5.92
C GLY A 144 5.43 -10.27 -6.41
N ARG A 145 5.20 -10.27 -7.72
CA ARG A 145 4.26 -9.37 -8.37
C ARG A 145 2.84 -9.63 -7.86
N GLY A 146 2.10 -8.59 -7.62
CA GLY A 146 0.69 -8.65 -7.22
C GLY A 146 -0.04 -7.38 -7.62
N ASP A 147 -1.28 -7.50 -8.05
CA ASP A 147 -2.14 -6.36 -8.30
C ASP A 147 -3.03 -6.03 -7.10
N PHE A 148 -3.71 -4.89 -7.18
CA PHE A 148 -4.59 -4.39 -6.12
C PHE A 148 -5.68 -5.41 -5.74
N GLY A 149 -6.31 -6.04 -6.74
CA GLY A 149 -7.41 -6.98 -6.53
C GLY A 149 -6.95 -8.28 -5.86
N GLU A 150 -5.80 -8.81 -6.27
CA GLU A 150 -5.20 -10.00 -5.66
C GLU A 150 -4.84 -9.75 -4.19
N LEU A 151 -4.19 -8.62 -3.90
CA LEU A 151 -3.81 -8.26 -2.54
C LEU A 151 -5.04 -8.04 -1.65
N LEU A 152 -6.06 -7.35 -2.16
CA LEU A 152 -7.32 -7.17 -1.45
C LEU A 152 -8.00 -8.50 -1.15
N ALA A 153 -8.09 -9.41 -2.13
CA ALA A 153 -8.70 -10.73 -1.93
C ALA A 153 -8.00 -11.56 -0.84
N LYS A 154 -6.66 -11.46 -0.75
CA LYS A 154 -5.89 -12.12 0.33
C LYS A 154 -6.18 -11.51 1.70
N LEU A 155 -6.33 -10.19 1.78
CA LEU A 155 -6.69 -9.51 3.03
C LEU A 155 -8.13 -9.85 3.46
N GLU A 156 -9.08 -9.87 2.52
CA GLU A 156 -10.47 -10.27 2.79
C GLU A 156 -10.55 -11.72 3.29
N ALA A 157 -9.81 -12.63 2.66
CA ALA A 157 -9.77 -14.03 3.08
C ALA A 157 -9.20 -14.20 4.50
N ARG A 158 -8.25 -13.34 4.90
CA ARG A 158 -7.58 -13.44 6.20
C ARG A 158 -8.35 -12.73 7.31
N TYR A 159 -8.86 -11.53 7.06
CA TYR A 159 -9.45 -10.66 8.09
C TYR A 159 -10.97 -10.57 8.02
N GLY A 160 -11.55 -10.96 6.87
CA GLY A 160 -12.97 -10.76 6.61
C GLY A 160 -13.32 -9.32 6.31
N ILE A 161 -14.58 -9.11 5.95
CA ILE A 161 -15.15 -7.79 5.68
C ILE A 161 -16.45 -7.61 6.45
N ASP A 162 -16.73 -6.38 6.90
CA ASP A 162 -18.07 -5.98 7.32
C ASP A 162 -18.88 -5.55 6.10
N ALA A 163 -19.67 -6.46 5.58
CA ALA A 163 -20.48 -6.24 4.39
C ALA A 163 -21.72 -5.34 4.65
N ALA A 164 -22.01 -4.98 5.89
CA ALA A 164 -23.22 -4.21 6.23
C ALA A 164 -23.28 -2.81 5.58
N GLY A 165 -22.11 -2.26 5.19
CA GLY A 165 -21.97 -0.96 4.52
C GLY A 165 -21.73 -1.02 3.01
N ILE A 166 -21.65 -2.22 2.40
CA ILE A 166 -21.37 -2.36 0.98
C ILE A 166 -22.69 -2.38 0.21
N GLU A 167 -22.98 -1.32 -0.55
CA GLU A 167 -24.10 -1.33 -1.49
C GLU A 167 -23.83 -2.33 -2.62
N ALA A 168 -24.72 -3.31 -2.79
CA ALA A 168 -24.68 -4.19 -3.95
C ALA A 168 -25.05 -3.38 -5.20
N VAL A 169 -24.07 -3.16 -6.08
CA VAL A 169 -24.32 -2.50 -7.37
C VAL A 169 -24.77 -3.55 -8.37
N GLU A 170 -26.07 -3.66 -8.58
CA GLU A 170 -26.63 -4.48 -9.67
C GLU A 170 -26.53 -3.71 -10.99
N ARG A 171 -25.83 -4.29 -11.95
CA ARG A 171 -25.79 -3.79 -13.35
C ARG A 171 -26.34 -4.87 -14.26
N ARG A 172 -27.24 -4.48 -15.15
CA ARG A 172 -27.81 -5.38 -16.16
C ARG A 172 -27.19 -5.09 -17.51
N PHE A 173 -26.71 -6.12 -18.17
CA PHE A 173 -26.10 -6.05 -19.48
C PHE A 173 -26.69 -7.18 -20.34
N ASP A 174 -26.86 -6.92 -21.64
CA ASP A 174 -27.26 -7.97 -22.60
C ASP A 174 -26.13 -9.00 -22.82
N VAL A 175 -24.88 -8.53 -22.72
CA VAL A 175 -23.67 -9.35 -22.83
C VAL A 175 -22.64 -8.89 -21.83
N VAL A 176 -22.01 -9.82 -21.13
CA VAL A 176 -20.85 -9.57 -20.26
C VAL A 176 -19.67 -10.37 -20.78
N VAL A 177 -18.55 -9.68 -21.09
CA VAL A 177 -17.30 -10.32 -21.50
C VAL A 177 -16.33 -10.30 -20.32
N LEU A 178 -15.91 -11.48 -19.85
CA LEU A 178 -14.96 -11.64 -18.77
C LEU A 178 -13.58 -11.97 -19.34
N GLY A 179 -12.65 -11.04 -19.16
CA GLY A 179 -11.26 -11.19 -19.59
C GLY A 179 -10.86 -10.22 -20.69
N GLY A 180 -9.55 -9.92 -20.76
CA GLY A 180 -8.91 -9.05 -21.75
C GLY A 180 -7.97 -9.81 -22.70
N GLY A 181 -8.20 -11.11 -22.89
CA GLY A 181 -7.46 -11.91 -23.87
C GLY A 181 -7.97 -11.70 -25.30
N PRO A 182 -7.33 -12.33 -26.33
CA PRO A 182 -7.71 -12.14 -27.73
C PRO A 182 -9.17 -12.44 -28.06
N ALA A 183 -9.87 -13.23 -27.23
CA ALA A 183 -11.28 -13.55 -27.34
C ALA A 183 -12.21 -12.62 -26.53
N GLY A 184 -11.65 -11.74 -25.70
CA GLY A 184 -12.38 -10.81 -24.83
C GLY A 184 -12.21 -9.33 -25.19
N VAL A 185 -11.65 -9.03 -26.36
CA VAL A 185 -11.48 -7.68 -26.92
C VAL A 185 -12.33 -7.54 -28.16
#